data_bbb069a2141bff4df3d2f3e88955ab96
#
_entry.id   bbb069a2141bff4df3d2f3e88955ab96
#
_cell.length_a   1.000
_cell.length_b   1.000
_cell.length_c   1.000
_cell.angle_alpha   90.00
_cell.angle_beta   90.00
_cell.angle_gamma   90.00
#
_symmetry.space_group_name_H-M   'P 1'
#
loop_
_entity.id
_entity.type
_entity.pdbx_description
1 polymer ?
#
loop_
_entity_poly.entity_id
_entity_poly.type
_entity_poly.pdbx_seq_one_letter_code
_entity_poly.pdbx_strand_id
1 'polypeptide(L)'
;QEFVRMNQTQINETKSKKWCKRLPLLAAFLIPLLISVIICIDHEVYPFGERCLLQVDMYHQYCPFFTEFVDKLRSGESLMYSWTIGLGADFVSLFAYYLASPLNWFILLCPKGYVIEFMSILMILRISLCGLTFAYYLKKHFHTNHPAIAVFGTAYALSAFMAAYAWNVMWTDCLVLAPLIILGVEQLVKEKKAALYYVTLATAILSNYYISIMICIFLVLYFLILLLEQREGKIGACVRFAWYSLLAGGTGAVLLIPEAIILGESGSQGISFPSAVEWYFNLIAELGRQCIFVETYTGRDHWPNIY
;
A
#
# COMPACT_ATOMS: atom_id res chain seq x y z
N GLN A 1 -28.97 -45.32 0.53
CA GLN A 1 -29.46 -43.97 0.21
C GLN A 1 -29.32 -42.99 1.42
N GLU A 2 -29.58 -43.46 2.64
CA GLU A 2 -29.43 -42.65 3.88
C GLU A 2 -27.96 -42.25 4.15
N PHE A 3 -27.02 -43.15 3.99
CA PHE A 3 -25.60 -42.90 4.20
C PHE A 3 -25.02 -41.84 3.22
N VAL A 4 -25.50 -41.85 1.98
CA VAL A 4 -25.13 -40.84 0.96
C VAL A 4 -25.74 -39.46 1.31
N ARG A 5 -26.97 -39.40 1.82
CA ARG A 5 -27.63 -38.19 2.31
C ARG A 5 -26.92 -37.59 3.53
N MET A 6 -26.57 -38.41 4.53
CA MET A 6 -25.81 -37.96 5.71
C MET A 6 -24.45 -37.39 5.34
N ASN A 7 -23.71 -38.03 4.42
CA ASN A 7 -22.43 -37.50 3.94
C ASN A 7 -22.58 -36.18 3.19
N GLN A 8 -23.60 -36.03 2.35
CA GLN A 8 -23.91 -34.77 1.68
C GLN A 8 -24.30 -33.66 2.64
N THR A 9 -25.06 -33.95 3.68
CA THR A 9 -25.43 -32.97 4.71
C THR A 9 -24.21 -32.51 5.51
N GLN A 10 -23.32 -33.40 5.93
CA GLN A 10 -22.07 -33.07 6.62
C GLN A 10 -21.11 -32.26 5.72
N ILE A 11 -21.03 -32.58 4.44
CA ILE A 11 -20.21 -31.83 3.47
C ILE A 11 -20.78 -30.42 3.28
N ASN A 12 -22.10 -30.28 3.21
CA ASN A 12 -22.75 -28.98 3.05
C ASN A 12 -22.65 -28.12 4.31
N GLU A 13 -22.78 -28.69 5.51
CA GLU A 13 -22.55 -27.97 6.77
C GLU A 13 -21.09 -27.52 6.93
N THR A 14 -20.15 -28.36 6.54
CA THR A 14 -18.72 -28.02 6.60
C THR A 14 -18.36 -26.92 5.59
N LYS A 15 -18.97 -26.97 4.40
CA LYS A 15 -18.83 -25.89 3.38
C LYS A 15 -19.47 -24.60 3.88
N SER A 16 -20.70 -24.64 4.41
CA SER A 16 -21.41 -23.49 4.97
C SER A 16 -20.60 -22.81 6.08
N LYS A 17 -20.07 -23.57 7.05
CA LYS A 17 -19.20 -23.05 8.12
C LYS A 17 -17.90 -22.42 7.59
N LYS A 18 -17.32 -22.95 6.51
CA LYS A 18 -16.14 -22.36 5.87
C LYS A 18 -16.46 -21.05 5.15
N TRP A 19 -17.63 -20.97 4.51
CA TRP A 19 -18.10 -19.75 3.85
C TRP A 19 -18.36 -18.62 4.86
N CYS A 20 -19.06 -18.91 5.95
CA CYS A 20 -19.31 -17.93 7.01
C CYS A 20 -18.00 -17.33 7.58
N LYS A 21 -16.92 -18.11 7.65
CA LYS A 21 -15.60 -17.64 8.10
C LYS A 21 -14.87 -16.72 7.08
N ARG A 22 -15.25 -16.78 5.81
CA ARG A 22 -14.64 -15.96 4.74
C ARG A 22 -15.47 -14.71 4.41
N LEU A 23 -16.75 -14.73 4.73
CA LEU A 23 -17.68 -13.65 4.39
C LEU A 23 -17.21 -12.26 4.84
N PRO A 24 -16.70 -12.06 6.09
CA PRO A 24 -16.22 -10.75 6.49
C PRO A 24 -15.02 -10.24 5.69
N LEU A 25 -14.12 -11.14 5.25
CA LEU A 25 -12.99 -10.75 4.40
C LEU A 25 -13.46 -10.36 3.00
N LEU A 26 -14.40 -11.12 2.44
CA LEU A 26 -14.98 -10.80 1.15
C LEU A 26 -15.75 -9.47 1.21
N ALA A 27 -16.48 -9.22 2.27
CA ALA A 27 -17.19 -7.96 2.48
C ALA A 27 -16.21 -6.77 2.59
N ALA A 28 -15.08 -6.93 3.31
CA ALA A 28 -14.05 -5.89 3.44
C ALA A 28 -13.39 -5.53 2.10
N PHE A 29 -13.39 -6.43 1.13
CA PHE A 29 -12.93 -6.17 -0.24
C PHE A 29 -14.04 -5.57 -1.10
N LEU A 30 -15.23 -6.18 -1.07
CA LEU A 30 -16.32 -5.82 -1.99
C LEU A 30 -16.99 -4.49 -1.64
N ILE A 31 -17.07 -4.10 -0.36
CA ILE A 31 -17.72 -2.85 0.02
C ILE A 31 -16.95 -1.63 -0.53
N PRO A 32 -15.62 -1.49 -0.32
CA PRO A 32 -14.87 -0.39 -0.94
C PRO A 32 -14.91 -0.44 -2.48
N LEU A 33 -14.86 -1.64 -3.07
CA LEU A 33 -14.99 -1.82 -4.51
C LEU A 33 -16.32 -1.26 -5.04
N LEU A 34 -17.43 -1.67 -4.43
CA LEU A 34 -18.77 -1.24 -4.84
C LEU A 34 -18.97 0.27 -4.64
N ILE A 35 -18.48 0.83 -3.54
CA ILE A 35 -18.52 2.28 -3.30
C ILE A 35 -17.72 3.01 -4.38
N SER A 36 -16.50 2.56 -4.70
CA SER A 36 -15.69 3.14 -5.76
C SER A 36 -16.38 3.06 -7.14
N VAL A 37 -17.02 1.93 -7.44
CA VAL A 37 -17.78 1.78 -8.70
C VAL A 37 -18.99 2.70 -8.73
N ILE A 38 -19.73 2.84 -7.63
CA ILE A 38 -20.86 3.78 -7.54
C ILE A 38 -20.39 5.22 -7.77
N ILE A 39 -19.25 5.61 -7.19
CA ILE A 39 -18.64 6.93 -7.43
C ILE A 39 -18.28 7.09 -8.92
N CYS A 40 -17.72 6.05 -9.55
CA CYS A 40 -17.42 6.09 -10.99
C CYS A 40 -18.68 6.27 -11.86
N ILE A 41 -19.79 5.65 -11.48
CA ILE A 41 -21.07 5.78 -12.18
C ILE A 41 -21.61 7.22 -12.02
N ASP A 42 -21.62 7.73 -10.79
CA ASP A 42 -22.16 9.06 -10.46
C ASP A 42 -21.35 10.17 -11.13
N HIS A 43 -20.04 10.00 -11.22
CA HIS A 43 -19.14 10.96 -11.86
C HIS A 43 -18.88 10.71 -13.36
N GLU A 44 -19.60 9.82 -14.00
CA GLU A 44 -19.46 9.49 -15.43
C GLU A 44 -18.03 9.08 -15.82
N VAL A 45 -17.34 8.34 -14.94
CA VAL A 45 -16.00 7.81 -15.22
C VAL A 45 -16.11 6.60 -16.14
N TYR A 46 -15.21 6.46 -17.11
CA TYR A 46 -15.15 5.30 -18.00
C TYR A 46 -15.16 3.96 -17.21
N PRO A 47 -15.94 2.96 -17.60
CA PRO A 47 -16.76 2.81 -18.81
C PRO A 47 -18.18 3.40 -18.72
N PHE A 48 -18.52 4.12 -17.69
CA PHE A 48 -19.86 4.68 -17.46
C PHE A 48 -20.06 6.06 -18.10
N GLY A 49 -18.98 6.68 -18.59
CA GLY A 49 -18.96 7.96 -19.28
C GLY A 49 -17.59 8.26 -19.87
N GLU A 50 -17.31 9.53 -20.15
CA GLU A 50 -16.07 9.97 -20.84
C GLU A 50 -14.99 10.53 -19.90
N ARG A 51 -15.26 10.60 -18.59
CA ARG A 51 -14.30 11.12 -17.59
C ARG A 51 -13.33 10.05 -17.11
N CYS A 52 -12.21 10.48 -16.51
CA CYS A 52 -11.25 9.58 -15.87
C CYS A 52 -11.05 9.94 -14.39
N LEU A 53 -10.52 9.01 -13.61
CA LEU A 53 -10.15 9.23 -12.20
C LEU A 53 -8.79 9.94 -12.02
N LEU A 54 -8.03 10.07 -13.10
CA LEU A 54 -6.70 10.65 -13.01
C LEU A 54 -6.78 12.16 -12.77
N GLN A 55 -6.13 12.61 -11.71
CA GLN A 55 -6.08 14.01 -11.32
C GLN A 55 -4.66 14.42 -10.94
N VAL A 56 -4.38 15.71 -11.02
CA VAL A 56 -3.08 16.31 -10.69
C VAL A 56 -1.93 15.55 -11.39
N ASP A 57 -0.91 15.16 -10.68
CA ASP A 57 0.28 14.47 -11.20
C ASP A 57 -0.03 13.07 -11.76
N MET A 58 -1.11 12.45 -11.33
CA MET A 58 -1.53 11.15 -11.88
C MET A 58 -1.81 11.25 -13.38
N TYR A 59 -2.38 12.36 -13.84
CA TYR A 59 -2.64 12.60 -15.25
C TYR A 59 -1.41 13.17 -15.97
N HIS A 60 -0.81 14.23 -15.42
CA HIS A 60 0.26 14.98 -16.09
C HIS A 60 1.63 14.29 -16.04
N GLN A 61 1.90 13.50 -15.00
CA GLN A 61 3.20 12.91 -14.75
C GLN A 61 3.16 11.37 -14.78
N TYR A 62 2.29 10.74 -13.99
CA TYR A 62 2.35 9.27 -13.85
C TYR A 62 1.83 8.55 -15.09
N CYS A 63 0.78 9.06 -15.74
CA CYS A 63 0.26 8.46 -16.97
C CYS A 63 1.32 8.41 -18.09
N PRO A 64 2.08 9.47 -18.41
CA PRO A 64 3.23 9.39 -19.29
C PRO A 64 4.28 8.35 -18.88
N PHE A 65 4.59 8.23 -17.58
CA PHE A 65 5.54 7.23 -17.09
C PHE A 65 5.05 5.79 -17.29
N PHE A 66 3.77 5.54 -17.05
CA PHE A 66 3.14 4.25 -17.33
C PHE A 66 3.10 3.94 -18.83
N THR A 67 2.88 4.94 -19.67
CA THR A 67 2.90 4.80 -21.13
C THR A 67 4.29 4.40 -21.62
N GLU A 68 5.33 5.11 -21.19
CA GLU A 68 6.70 4.77 -21.50
C GLU A 68 7.08 3.37 -21.00
N PHE A 69 6.66 3.02 -19.78
CA PHE A 69 6.92 1.71 -19.21
C PHE A 69 6.32 0.58 -20.05
N VAL A 70 5.06 0.71 -20.45
CA VAL A 70 4.43 -0.33 -21.28
C VAL A 70 5.04 -0.41 -22.69
N ASP A 71 5.45 0.72 -23.26
CA ASP A 71 6.09 0.72 -24.57
C ASP A 71 7.48 0.06 -24.52
N LYS A 72 8.28 0.36 -23.50
CA LYS A 72 9.57 -0.32 -23.26
C LYS A 72 9.41 -1.82 -23.03
N LEU A 73 8.42 -2.23 -22.22
CA LEU A 73 8.17 -3.65 -21.99
C LEU A 73 7.76 -4.39 -23.28
N ARG A 74 6.99 -3.74 -24.15
CA ARG A 74 6.52 -4.34 -25.41
C ARG A 74 7.56 -4.35 -26.50
N SER A 75 8.43 -3.34 -26.56
CA SER A 75 9.53 -3.28 -27.53
C SER A 75 10.74 -4.10 -27.08
N GLY A 76 10.82 -4.50 -25.80
CA GLY A 76 11.98 -5.13 -25.21
C GLY A 76 13.15 -4.18 -24.99
N GLU A 77 12.88 -2.89 -24.89
CA GLU A 77 13.88 -1.86 -24.60
C GLU A 77 14.36 -1.89 -23.16
N SER A 78 15.56 -1.37 -22.95
CA SER A 78 16.17 -1.27 -21.63
C SER A 78 15.39 -0.35 -20.71
N LEU A 79 15.21 -0.75 -19.44
CA LEU A 79 14.65 0.08 -18.37
C LEU A 79 15.70 1.01 -17.73
N MET A 80 16.91 1.09 -18.28
CA MET A 80 17.98 1.93 -17.71
C MET A 80 17.81 3.40 -18.05
N TYR A 81 17.43 3.72 -19.29
CA TYR A 81 17.36 5.09 -19.80
C TYR A 81 16.17 5.28 -20.74
N SER A 82 15.60 6.49 -20.78
CA SER A 82 14.56 6.87 -21.72
C SER A 82 14.91 8.18 -22.42
N TRP A 83 14.79 8.19 -23.75
CA TRP A 83 14.91 9.39 -24.57
C TRP A 83 13.60 10.17 -24.71
N THR A 84 12.47 9.57 -24.37
CA THR A 84 11.14 10.16 -24.55
C THR A 84 10.68 10.97 -23.34
N ILE A 85 11.37 10.83 -22.21
CA ILE A 85 11.06 11.59 -20.98
C ILE A 85 12.00 12.80 -20.89
N GLY A 86 11.40 13.99 -20.95
CA GLY A 86 12.14 15.24 -20.98
C GLY A 86 13.07 15.33 -22.20
N LEU A 87 14.32 15.62 -21.99
CA LEU A 87 15.38 15.62 -23.02
C LEU A 87 16.26 14.36 -22.94
N GLY A 88 15.75 13.31 -22.33
CA GLY A 88 16.46 12.10 -21.95
C GLY A 88 16.72 12.07 -20.46
N ALA A 89 16.30 10.98 -19.83
CA ALA A 89 16.41 10.80 -18.38
C ALA A 89 16.77 9.36 -18.01
N ASP A 90 17.40 9.22 -16.86
CA ASP A 90 17.51 7.94 -16.19
C ASP A 90 16.11 7.37 -15.90
N PHE A 91 15.86 6.15 -16.41
CA PHE A 91 14.58 5.51 -16.23
C PHE A 91 14.55 4.61 -14.99
N VAL A 92 15.72 4.22 -14.45
CA VAL A 92 15.79 3.33 -13.28
C VAL A 92 15.24 4.01 -12.03
N SER A 93 15.61 5.26 -11.78
CA SER A 93 15.11 6.02 -10.63
C SER A 93 13.60 6.27 -10.74
N LEU A 94 13.16 6.63 -11.93
CA LEU A 94 11.73 6.80 -12.23
C LEU A 94 10.97 5.50 -12.04
N PHE A 95 11.51 4.37 -12.51
CA PHE A 95 10.95 3.05 -12.31
C PHE A 95 10.92 2.68 -10.82
N ALA A 96 12.01 2.89 -10.09
CA ALA A 96 12.11 2.55 -8.67
C ALA A 96 11.10 3.31 -7.80
N TYR A 97 10.81 4.57 -8.12
CA TYR A 97 9.86 5.37 -7.36
C TYR A 97 8.40 5.16 -7.76
N TYR A 98 8.10 5.13 -9.09
CA TYR A 98 6.73 5.20 -9.59
C TYR A 98 6.18 3.86 -10.09
N LEU A 99 7.01 2.96 -10.61
CA LEU A 99 6.58 1.88 -11.49
C LEU A 99 6.89 0.47 -10.98
N ALA A 100 7.78 0.32 -10.00
CA ALA A 100 8.32 -0.98 -9.59
C ALA A 100 7.32 -1.92 -8.89
N SER A 101 6.10 -1.45 -8.58
CA SER A 101 5.05 -2.29 -7.98
C SER A 101 4.76 -3.53 -8.83
N PRO A 102 4.67 -4.74 -8.21
CA PRO A 102 4.28 -5.94 -8.93
C PRO A 102 2.92 -5.83 -9.63
N LEU A 103 1.98 -5.04 -9.09
CA LEU A 103 0.66 -4.84 -9.71
C LEU A 103 0.75 -4.02 -11.00
N ASN A 104 1.77 -3.18 -11.16
CA ASN A 104 1.95 -2.38 -12.38
C ASN A 104 2.30 -3.25 -13.60
N TRP A 105 2.89 -4.44 -13.41
CA TRP A 105 3.22 -5.35 -14.50
C TRP A 105 1.99 -5.90 -15.23
N PHE A 106 0.81 -5.86 -14.60
CA PHE A 106 -0.44 -6.21 -15.28
C PHE A 106 -0.79 -5.25 -16.43
N ILE A 107 -0.09 -4.13 -16.57
CA ILE A 107 -0.23 -3.22 -17.71
C ILE A 107 0.08 -3.90 -19.06
N LEU A 108 0.86 -4.97 -19.06
CA LEU A 108 1.12 -5.79 -20.26
C LEU A 108 -0.16 -6.41 -20.83
N LEU A 109 -1.17 -6.65 -19.99
CA LEU A 109 -2.47 -7.17 -20.39
C LEU A 109 -3.40 -6.06 -20.94
N CYS A 110 -3.04 -4.79 -20.71
CA CYS A 110 -3.84 -3.65 -21.12
C CYS A 110 -3.69 -3.44 -22.65
N PRO A 111 -4.78 -3.23 -23.41
CA PRO A 111 -4.68 -2.84 -24.81
C PRO A 111 -3.96 -1.50 -24.99
N LYS A 112 -3.38 -1.27 -26.18
CA LYS A 112 -2.77 0.04 -26.49
C LYS A 112 -3.82 1.14 -26.41
N GLY A 113 -3.46 2.29 -25.80
CA GLY A 113 -4.33 3.44 -25.64
C GLY A 113 -5.22 3.45 -24.38
N TYR A 114 -5.23 2.36 -23.58
CA TYR A 114 -6.06 2.25 -22.37
C TYR A 114 -5.26 2.36 -21.06
N VAL A 115 -4.15 3.10 -21.07
CA VAL A 115 -3.31 3.28 -19.88
C VAL A 115 -4.05 4.03 -18.75
N ILE A 116 -4.86 5.03 -19.11
CA ILE A 116 -5.67 5.82 -18.18
C ILE A 116 -6.69 4.95 -17.46
N GLU A 117 -7.38 4.10 -18.19
CA GLU A 117 -8.38 3.17 -17.67
C GLU A 117 -7.73 2.11 -16.79
N PHE A 118 -6.57 1.59 -17.22
CA PHE A 118 -5.78 0.67 -16.40
C PHE A 118 -5.40 1.29 -15.06
N MET A 119 -4.89 2.52 -15.05
CA MET A 119 -4.52 3.21 -13.81
C MET A 119 -5.72 3.43 -12.90
N SER A 120 -6.88 3.79 -13.47
CA SER A 120 -8.13 3.94 -12.72
C SER A 120 -8.58 2.64 -12.06
N ILE A 121 -8.56 1.53 -12.82
CA ILE A 121 -8.88 0.18 -12.31
C ILE A 121 -7.89 -0.22 -11.21
N LEU A 122 -6.61 0.04 -11.43
CA LEU A 122 -5.55 -0.29 -10.48
C LEU A 122 -5.71 0.46 -9.16
N MET A 123 -6.08 1.74 -9.20
CA MET A 123 -6.37 2.54 -8.01
C MET A 123 -7.54 1.94 -7.21
N ILE A 124 -8.66 1.64 -7.86
CA ILE A 124 -9.83 1.02 -7.22
C ILE A 124 -9.49 -0.35 -6.62
N LEU A 125 -8.71 -1.16 -7.35
CA LEU A 125 -8.26 -2.46 -6.86
C LEU A 125 -7.41 -2.33 -5.59
N ARG A 126 -6.48 -1.38 -5.55
CA ARG A 126 -5.63 -1.14 -4.37
C ARG A 126 -6.42 -0.66 -3.16
N ILE A 127 -7.38 0.24 -3.34
CA ILE A 127 -8.30 0.65 -2.28
C ILE A 127 -9.03 -0.57 -1.71
N SER A 128 -9.56 -1.43 -2.56
CA SER A 128 -10.26 -2.65 -2.14
C SER A 128 -9.34 -3.66 -1.44
N LEU A 129 -8.11 -3.80 -1.92
CA LEU A 129 -7.09 -4.64 -1.28
C LEU A 129 -6.68 -4.13 0.10
N CYS A 130 -6.64 -2.81 0.33
CA CYS A 130 -6.41 -2.24 1.66
C CYS A 130 -7.47 -2.74 2.65
N GLY A 131 -8.74 -2.73 2.27
CA GLY A 131 -9.82 -3.27 3.11
C GLY A 131 -9.63 -4.74 3.44
N LEU A 132 -9.31 -5.55 2.43
CA LEU A 132 -9.08 -6.98 2.59
C LEU A 132 -7.89 -7.28 3.52
N THR A 133 -6.76 -6.64 3.30
CA THR A 133 -5.53 -6.92 4.05
C THR A 133 -5.64 -6.47 5.50
N PHE A 134 -6.28 -5.33 5.76
CA PHE A 134 -6.53 -4.88 7.12
C PHE A 134 -7.53 -5.79 7.85
N ALA A 135 -8.63 -6.20 7.20
CA ALA A 135 -9.56 -7.17 7.78
C ALA A 135 -8.88 -8.54 8.04
N TYR A 136 -7.97 -8.96 7.15
CA TYR A 136 -7.18 -10.18 7.36
C TYR A 136 -6.24 -10.05 8.56
N TYR A 137 -5.58 -8.91 8.71
CA TYR A 137 -4.78 -8.59 9.90
C TYR A 137 -5.62 -8.70 11.17
N LEU A 138 -6.74 -7.99 11.24
CA LEU A 138 -7.64 -8.02 12.41
C LEU A 138 -8.14 -9.44 12.73
N LYS A 139 -8.51 -10.20 11.68
CA LYS A 139 -8.92 -11.60 11.84
C LYS A 139 -7.85 -12.45 12.50
N LYS A 140 -6.59 -12.26 12.12
CA LYS A 140 -5.45 -13.02 12.63
C LYS A 140 -5.01 -12.55 14.01
N HIS A 141 -4.95 -11.25 14.21
CA HIS A 141 -4.53 -10.63 15.46
C HIS A 141 -5.51 -10.95 16.60
N PHE A 142 -6.82 -10.77 16.37
CA PHE A 142 -7.86 -11.03 17.38
C PHE A 142 -8.43 -12.45 17.36
N HIS A 143 -7.93 -13.32 16.49
CA HIS A 143 -8.42 -14.71 16.32
C HIS A 143 -9.96 -14.78 16.13
N THR A 144 -10.56 -13.82 15.41
CA THR A 144 -12.00 -13.65 15.26
C THR A 144 -12.47 -13.74 13.82
N ASN A 145 -13.74 -14.10 13.63
CA ASN A 145 -14.45 -14.00 12.36
C ASN A 145 -15.66 -13.06 12.47
N HIS A 146 -15.68 -12.20 13.48
CA HIS A 146 -16.79 -11.27 13.70
C HIS A 146 -16.94 -10.30 12.52
N PRO A 147 -18.19 -9.96 12.09
CA PRO A 147 -18.40 -9.02 10.97
C PRO A 147 -17.76 -7.65 11.14
N ALA A 148 -17.51 -7.21 12.38
CA ALA A 148 -16.83 -5.94 12.67
C ALA A 148 -15.47 -5.79 11.94
N ILE A 149 -14.75 -6.91 11.66
CA ILE A 149 -13.49 -6.84 10.90
C ILE A 149 -13.72 -6.30 9.48
N ALA A 150 -14.89 -6.53 8.89
CA ALA A 150 -15.25 -5.97 7.59
C ALA A 150 -15.48 -4.45 7.69
N VAL A 151 -16.15 -3.99 8.75
CA VAL A 151 -16.39 -2.56 9.00
C VAL A 151 -15.06 -1.82 9.15
N PHE A 152 -14.16 -2.32 10.00
CA PHE A 152 -12.84 -1.71 10.19
C PHE A 152 -11.96 -1.82 8.95
N GLY A 153 -12.03 -2.92 8.19
CA GLY A 153 -11.35 -3.05 6.91
C GLY A 153 -11.84 -2.00 5.91
N THR A 154 -13.15 -1.80 5.81
CA THR A 154 -13.74 -0.75 4.97
C THR A 154 -13.32 0.64 5.44
N ALA A 155 -13.33 0.92 6.74
CA ALA A 155 -12.89 2.21 7.29
C ALA A 155 -11.42 2.51 6.98
N TYR A 156 -10.54 1.51 7.01
CA TYR A 156 -9.14 1.66 6.59
C TYR A 156 -9.03 1.98 5.09
N ALA A 157 -9.76 1.24 4.24
CA ALA A 157 -9.75 1.43 2.79
C ALA A 157 -10.32 2.79 2.36
N LEU A 158 -11.30 3.32 3.08
CA LEU A 158 -11.98 4.58 2.79
C LEU A 158 -11.61 5.67 3.81
N SER A 159 -10.42 5.59 4.38
CA SER A 159 -9.91 6.62 5.29
C SER A 159 -9.72 7.96 4.57
N ALA A 160 -9.69 9.05 5.34
CA ALA A 160 -9.42 10.38 4.81
C ALA A 160 -8.07 10.46 4.07
N PHE A 161 -7.06 9.72 4.55
CA PHE A 161 -5.79 9.59 3.83
C PHE A 161 -5.98 9.01 2.43
N MET A 162 -6.75 7.92 2.29
CA MET A 162 -7.02 7.33 0.97
C MET A 162 -7.83 8.27 0.09
N ALA A 163 -8.82 8.98 0.64
CA ALA A 163 -9.58 9.96 -0.11
C ALA A 163 -8.72 11.11 -0.64
N ALA A 164 -7.73 11.56 0.15
CA ALA A 164 -6.86 12.66 -0.22
C ALA A 164 -5.70 12.24 -1.14
N TYR A 165 -5.14 11.03 -0.97
CA TYR A 165 -3.86 10.63 -1.57
C TYR A 165 -3.90 9.36 -2.42
N ALA A 166 -5.06 8.74 -2.68
CA ALA A 166 -5.16 7.53 -3.51
C ALA A 166 -4.65 7.75 -4.95
N TRP A 167 -4.63 8.99 -5.42
CA TRP A 167 -4.05 9.35 -6.71
C TRP A 167 -2.52 9.18 -6.76
N ASN A 168 -1.83 9.17 -5.61
CA ASN A 168 -0.42 8.74 -5.51
C ASN A 168 -0.34 7.22 -5.58
N VAL A 169 -0.61 6.70 -6.77
CA VAL A 169 -0.77 5.27 -7.02
C VAL A 169 0.43 4.44 -6.55
N MET A 170 1.65 5.00 -6.58
CA MET A 170 2.88 4.36 -6.13
C MET A 170 2.96 4.18 -4.60
N TRP A 171 2.20 4.94 -3.80
CA TRP A 171 2.20 4.80 -2.33
C TRP A 171 1.24 3.72 -1.86
N THR A 172 0.19 3.47 -2.62
CA THR A 172 -0.94 2.64 -2.19
C THR A 172 -0.60 1.17 -2.02
N ASP A 173 0.40 0.64 -2.73
CA ASP A 173 0.89 -0.72 -2.50
C ASP A 173 1.45 -0.92 -1.09
N CYS A 174 2.17 0.07 -0.58
CA CYS A 174 2.69 0.04 0.78
C CYS A 174 1.56 0.04 1.81
N LEU A 175 0.45 0.74 1.55
CA LEU A 175 -0.74 0.71 2.42
C LEU A 175 -1.45 -0.63 2.38
N VAL A 176 -1.51 -1.28 1.21
CA VAL A 176 -2.01 -2.67 1.10
C VAL A 176 -1.15 -3.64 1.91
N LEU A 177 0.17 -3.45 1.88
CA LEU A 177 1.13 -4.35 2.53
C LEU A 177 1.33 -4.08 4.02
N ALA A 178 1.14 -2.85 4.49
CA ALA A 178 1.40 -2.46 5.88
C ALA A 178 0.70 -3.37 6.92
N PRO A 179 -0.60 -3.70 6.81
CA PRO A 179 -1.25 -4.61 7.75
C PRO A 179 -0.64 -6.02 7.74
N LEU A 180 -0.17 -6.49 6.58
CA LEU A 180 0.47 -7.80 6.45
C LEU A 180 1.90 -7.79 7.02
N ILE A 181 2.63 -6.69 6.88
CA ILE A 181 3.95 -6.51 7.48
C ILE A 181 3.84 -6.52 9.00
N ILE A 182 2.87 -5.79 9.57
CA ILE A 182 2.60 -5.75 11.01
C ILE A 182 2.29 -7.17 11.53
N LEU A 183 1.38 -7.88 10.86
CA LEU A 183 1.08 -9.28 11.18
C LEU A 183 2.33 -10.16 11.09
N GLY A 184 3.16 -9.93 10.08
CA GLY A 184 4.42 -10.65 9.89
C GLY A 184 5.40 -10.46 11.04
N VAL A 185 5.52 -9.24 11.58
CA VAL A 185 6.36 -8.96 12.78
C VAL A 185 5.79 -9.65 14.01
N GLU A 186 4.47 -9.65 14.21
CA GLU A 186 3.84 -10.37 15.31
C GLU A 186 4.14 -11.88 15.24
N GLN A 187 4.00 -12.49 14.05
CA GLN A 187 4.31 -13.89 13.84
C GLN A 187 5.81 -14.21 14.03
N LEU A 188 6.67 -13.30 13.57
CA LEU A 188 8.11 -13.43 13.75
C LEU A 188 8.51 -13.43 15.23
N VAL A 189 7.88 -12.57 16.04
CA VAL A 189 8.16 -12.46 17.47
C VAL A 189 7.53 -13.62 18.25
N LYS A 190 6.21 -13.83 18.06
CA LYS A 190 5.40 -14.77 18.87
C LYS A 190 5.53 -16.22 18.38
N GLU A 191 5.55 -16.45 17.05
CA GLU A 191 5.52 -17.79 16.45
C GLU A 191 6.85 -18.21 15.82
N LYS A 192 7.87 -17.33 15.80
CA LYS A 192 9.17 -17.53 15.13
C LYS A 192 9.03 -17.78 13.60
N LYS A 193 7.95 -17.31 12.97
CA LYS A 193 7.69 -17.42 11.53
C LYS A 193 8.03 -16.11 10.84
N ALA A 194 8.98 -16.15 9.92
CA ALA A 194 9.51 -14.94 9.29
C ALA A 194 9.03 -14.70 7.84
N ALA A 195 8.47 -15.72 7.19
CA ALA A 195 8.17 -15.67 5.75
C ALA A 195 7.23 -14.50 5.38
N LEU A 196 6.14 -14.32 6.13
CA LEU A 196 5.20 -13.22 5.87
C LEU A 196 5.89 -11.87 6.00
N TYR A 197 6.63 -11.66 7.10
CA TYR A 197 7.36 -10.43 7.34
C TYR A 197 8.35 -10.11 6.22
N TYR A 198 9.22 -11.07 5.89
CA TYR A 198 10.23 -10.90 4.86
C TYR A 198 9.62 -10.58 3.50
N VAL A 199 8.67 -11.39 3.04
CA VAL A 199 8.08 -11.23 1.70
C VAL A 199 7.33 -9.91 1.59
N THR A 200 6.50 -9.56 2.57
CA THR A 200 5.70 -8.33 2.49
C THR A 200 6.55 -7.07 2.64
N LEU A 201 7.57 -7.08 3.51
CA LEU A 201 8.48 -5.95 3.65
C LEU A 201 9.36 -5.77 2.39
N ALA A 202 9.93 -6.86 1.86
CA ALA A 202 10.70 -6.80 0.62
C ALA A 202 9.86 -6.27 -0.56
N THR A 203 8.61 -6.76 -0.68
CA THR A 203 7.69 -6.26 -1.71
C THR A 203 7.36 -4.79 -1.53
N ALA A 204 7.16 -4.33 -0.29
CA ALA A 204 6.90 -2.92 -0.02
C ALA A 204 8.11 -2.04 -0.41
N ILE A 205 9.33 -2.44 -0.02
CA ILE A 205 10.57 -1.72 -0.36
C ILE A 205 10.75 -1.64 -1.88
N LEU A 206 10.51 -2.74 -2.60
CA LEU A 206 10.58 -2.77 -4.07
C LEU A 206 9.48 -1.91 -4.71
N SER A 207 8.28 -1.86 -4.11
CA SER A 207 7.15 -1.11 -4.67
C SER A 207 7.31 0.40 -4.52
N ASN A 208 7.76 0.86 -3.35
CA ASN A 208 8.03 2.27 -3.09
C ASN A 208 8.92 2.42 -1.84
N TYR A 209 10.14 2.82 -2.02
CA TYR A 209 11.11 2.98 -0.93
C TYR A 209 10.74 4.11 0.04
N TYR A 210 10.12 5.20 -0.45
CA TYR A 210 9.80 6.39 0.36
C TYR A 210 8.80 6.06 1.49
N ILE A 211 7.67 5.43 1.15
CA ILE A 211 6.69 4.99 2.15
C ILE A 211 7.24 3.84 2.99
N SER A 212 8.05 2.96 2.40
CA SER A 212 8.65 1.84 3.14
C SER A 212 9.61 2.29 4.23
N ILE A 213 10.33 3.41 4.06
CA ILE A 213 11.16 3.99 5.13
C ILE A 213 10.28 4.39 6.33
N MET A 214 9.13 5.02 6.09
CA MET A 214 8.18 5.38 7.15
C MET A 214 7.65 4.13 7.87
N ILE A 215 7.31 3.10 7.10
CA ILE A 215 6.90 1.79 7.66
C ILE A 215 8.03 1.21 8.50
N CYS A 216 9.28 1.21 8.03
CA CYS A 216 10.42 0.68 8.78
C CYS A 216 10.62 1.39 10.12
N ILE A 217 10.50 2.73 10.16
CA ILE A 217 10.57 3.50 11.41
C ILE A 217 9.46 3.05 12.38
N PHE A 218 8.22 2.96 11.88
CA PHE A 218 7.10 2.46 12.66
C PHE A 218 7.33 1.04 13.18
N LEU A 219 7.87 0.15 12.34
CA LEU A 219 8.14 -1.24 12.70
C LEU A 219 9.17 -1.38 13.83
N VAL A 220 10.18 -0.52 13.87
CA VAL A 220 11.14 -0.50 14.98
C VAL A 220 10.41 -0.19 16.29
N LEU A 221 9.57 0.85 16.31
CA LEU A 221 8.80 1.24 17.48
C LEU A 221 7.82 0.12 17.89
N TYR A 222 7.10 -0.45 16.94
CA TYR A 222 6.16 -1.53 17.19
C TYR A 222 6.85 -2.81 17.69
N PHE A 223 8.00 -3.16 17.08
CA PHE A 223 8.82 -4.28 17.54
C PHE A 223 9.28 -4.11 18.98
N LEU A 224 9.69 -2.90 19.40
CA LEU A 224 10.05 -2.63 20.78
C LEU A 224 8.89 -2.88 21.74
N ILE A 225 7.67 -2.48 21.38
CA ILE A 225 6.46 -2.77 22.18
C ILE A 225 6.26 -4.28 22.31
N LEU A 226 6.31 -5.02 21.20
CA LEU A 226 6.18 -6.48 21.21
C LEU A 226 7.27 -7.16 22.06
N LEU A 227 8.48 -6.61 22.02
CA LEU A 227 9.61 -7.11 22.80
C LEU A 227 9.43 -6.87 24.31
N LEU A 228 8.78 -5.75 24.69
CA LEU A 228 8.45 -5.48 26.10
C LEU A 228 7.41 -6.47 26.63
N GLU A 229 6.44 -6.84 25.82
CA GLU A 229 5.42 -7.84 26.18
C GLU A 229 5.97 -9.26 26.31
N GLN A 230 7.08 -9.56 25.62
CA GLN A 230 7.69 -10.88 25.66
C GLN A 230 8.45 -11.13 26.97
N ARG A 231 8.18 -12.26 27.62
CA ARG A 231 8.88 -12.65 28.88
C ARG A 231 10.23 -13.30 28.61
N GLU A 232 10.34 -14.11 27.56
CA GLU A 232 11.53 -14.91 27.24
C GLU A 232 11.90 -14.82 25.76
N GLY A 233 13.15 -15.16 25.42
CA GLY A 233 13.61 -15.26 24.04
C GLY A 233 13.80 -13.92 23.31
N LYS A 234 13.95 -12.81 24.03
CA LYS A 234 14.11 -11.45 23.49
C LYS A 234 15.30 -11.33 22.52
N ILE A 235 16.46 -11.88 22.88
CA ILE A 235 17.66 -11.84 22.04
C ILE A 235 17.40 -12.54 20.70
N GLY A 236 16.80 -13.74 20.74
CA GLY A 236 16.46 -14.46 19.52
C GLY A 236 15.42 -13.72 18.64
N ALA A 237 14.49 -12.97 19.24
CA ALA A 237 13.56 -12.11 18.50
C ALA A 237 14.31 -10.94 17.86
N CYS A 238 15.22 -10.27 18.57
CA CYS A 238 16.04 -9.19 18.01
C CYS A 238 16.90 -9.67 16.82
N VAL A 239 17.57 -10.82 16.97
CA VAL A 239 18.39 -11.38 15.89
C VAL A 239 17.54 -11.70 14.65
N ARG A 240 16.37 -12.33 14.84
CA ARG A 240 15.46 -12.62 13.73
C ARG A 240 14.94 -11.34 13.08
N PHE A 241 14.49 -10.36 13.86
CA PHE A 241 13.99 -9.09 13.32
C PHE A 241 15.08 -8.39 12.50
N ALA A 242 16.28 -8.23 13.05
CA ALA A 242 17.39 -7.61 12.34
C ALA A 242 17.75 -8.38 11.06
N TRP A 243 17.87 -9.71 11.14
CA TRP A 243 18.26 -10.55 10.01
C TRP A 243 17.25 -10.45 8.85
N TYR A 244 15.96 -10.63 9.14
CA TYR A 244 14.94 -10.59 8.07
C TYR A 244 14.67 -9.17 7.57
N SER A 245 14.89 -8.14 8.38
CA SER A 245 14.87 -6.74 7.91
C SER A 245 16.02 -6.46 6.94
N LEU A 246 17.23 -6.92 7.28
CA LEU A 246 18.40 -6.79 6.40
C LEU A 246 18.22 -7.59 5.10
N LEU A 247 17.65 -8.79 5.17
CA LEU A 247 17.34 -9.57 3.96
C LEU A 247 16.30 -8.87 3.08
N ALA A 248 15.26 -8.27 3.67
CA ALA A 248 14.26 -7.51 2.91
C ALA A 248 14.89 -6.26 2.25
N GLY A 249 15.69 -5.51 2.99
CA GLY A 249 16.46 -4.38 2.45
C GLY A 249 17.46 -4.81 1.37
N GLY A 250 18.16 -5.93 1.58
CA GLY A 250 19.07 -6.52 0.59
C GLY A 250 18.37 -6.95 -0.71
N THR A 251 17.14 -7.48 -0.61
CA THR A 251 16.30 -7.75 -1.80
C THR A 251 15.94 -6.47 -2.52
N GLY A 252 15.63 -5.39 -1.77
CA GLY A 252 15.35 -4.07 -2.32
C GLY A 252 16.57 -3.35 -2.90
N ALA A 253 17.78 -3.77 -2.54
CA ALA A 253 19.03 -3.10 -2.92
C ALA A 253 19.20 -2.98 -4.45
N VAL A 254 18.61 -3.87 -5.22
CA VAL A 254 18.61 -3.83 -6.70
C VAL A 254 18.02 -2.52 -7.25
N LEU A 255 17.09 -1.91 -6.56
CA LEU A 255 16.53 -0.60 -6.90
C LEU A 255 17.09 0.51 -6.02
N LEU A 256 17.32 0.25 -4.74
CA LEU A 256 17.77 1.26 -3.78
C LEU A 256 19.19 1.77 -4.08
N ILE A 257 20.10 0.91 -4.53
CA ILE A 257 21.49 1.33 -4.80
C ILE A 257 21.56 2.26 -6.02
N PRO A 258 21.00 1.92 -7.20
CA PRO A 258 20.94 2.85 -8.33
C PRO A 258 20.25 4.16 -7.96
N GLU A 259 19.12 4.10 -7.25
CA GLU A 259 18.39 5.28 -6.80
C GLU A 259 19.23 6.19 -5.90
N ALA A 260 19.93 5.62 -4.93
CA ALA A 260 20.80 6.39 -4.02
C ALA A 260 21.94 7.10 -4.77
N ILE A 261 22.51 6.47 -5.79
CA ILE A 261 23.55 7.06 -6.63
C ILE A 261 22.97 8.26 -7.40
N ILE A 262 21.82 8.08 -8.04
CA ILE A 262 21.20 9.11 -8.87
C ILE A 262 20.69 10.28 -8.03
N LEU A 263 20.06 10.02 -6.88
CA LEU A 263 19.69 11.06 -5.92
C LEU A 263 20.92 11.84 -5.44
N GLY A 264 22.06 11.16 -5.27
CA GLY A 264 23.32 11.79 -4.91
C GLY A 264 23.84 12.77 -5.96
N GLU A 265 23.48 12.62 -7.22
CA GLU A 265 23.87 13.50 -8.35
C GLU A 265 22.77 14.54 -8.66
N SER A 266 21.60 14.43 -8.06
CA SER A 266 20.47 15.32 -8.30
C SER A 266 20.56 16.63 -7.50
N GLY A 267 19.78 17.64 -7.92
CA GLY A 267 19.66 18.92 -7.20
C GLY A 267 19.02 18.84 -5.81
N SER A 268 18.58 17.65 -5.38
CA SER A 268 18.07 17.40 -4.02
C SER A 268 19.18 17.34 -2.96
N GLN A 269 20.46 17.37 -3.36
CA GLN A 269 21.59 17.55 -2.46
C GLN A 269 21.55 18.96 -1.84
N GLY A 270 21.57 19.03 -0.52
CA GLY A 270 21.59 20.31 0.20
C GLY A 270 20.42 20.49 1.16
N ILE A 271 19.49 19.54 1.25
CA ILE A 271 18.52 19.49 2.32
C ILE A 271 19.26 19.09 3.60
N SER A 272 19.61 20.08 4.42
CA SER A 272 20.13 19.85 5.77
C SER A 272 18.98 19.86 6.75
N PHE A 273 19.05 19.01 7.77
CA PHE A 273 18.12 19.14 8.91
C PHE A 273 18.28 20.53 9.53
N PRO A 274 17.18 21.18 9.97
CA PRO A 274 17.24 22.44 10.67
C PRO A 274 18.21 22.36 11.85
N SER A 275 19.05 23.37 12.01
CA SER A 275 20.03 23.44 13.12
C SER A 275 19.38 23.62 14.49
N ALA A 276 18.11 24.02 14.52
CA ALA A 276 17.30 24.18 15.72
C ALA A 276 15.90 23.60 15.49
N VAL A 277 15.24 23.19 16.58
CA VAL A 277 13.83 22.76 16.52
C VAL A 277 12.96 24.00 16.34
N GLU A 278 12.38 24.14 15.17
CA GLU A 278 11.40 25.18 14.86
C GLU A 278 9.99 24.60 14.92
N TRP A 279 9.14 25.23 15.74
CA TRP A 279 7.72 24.87 15.81
C TRP A 279 6.95 25.74 14.83
N TYR A 280 6.52 25.16 13.72
CA TYR A 280 5.76 25.89 12.69
C TYR A 280 4.29 26.07 13.04
N PHE A 281 3.79 25.43 14.09
CA PHE A 281 2.39 25.47 14.50
C PHE A 281 2.24 25.25 16.02
N ASN A 282 1.08 25.67 16.56
CA ASN A 282 0.74 25.43 17.95
C ASN A 282 0.25 23.99 18.13
N LEU A 283 0.97 23.18 18.92
CA LEU A 283 0.66 21.78 19.16
C LEU A 283 -0.77 21.57 19.71
N ILE A 284 -1.25 22.46 20.59
CA ILE A 284 -2.61 22.34 21.16
C ILE A 284 -3.67 22.61 20.09
N ALA A 285 -3.44 23.61 19.22
CA ALA A 285 -4.33 23.87 18.10
C ALA A 285 -4.37 22.69 17.12
N GLU A 286 -3.23 22.07 16.86
CA GLU A 286 -3.14 20.89 15.99
C GLU A 286 -3.89 19.70 16.58
N LEU A 287 -3.71 19.40 17.86
CA LEU A 287 -4.47 18.37 18.56
C LEU A 287 -5.98 18.66 18.55
N GLY A 288 -6.38 19.92 18.73
CA GLY A 288 -7.77 20.34 18.63
C GLY A 288 -8.37 20.09 17.26
N ARG A 289 -7.59 20.33 16.19
CA ARG A 289 -8.01 20.08 14.79
C ARG A 289 -8.29 18.60 14.48
N GLN A 290 -7.62 17.68 15.16
CA GLN A 290 -7.89 16.24 15.02
C GLN A 290 -9.28 15.83 15.59
N CYS A 291 -9.86 16.66 16.46
CA CYS A 291 -11.15 16.40 17.10
C CYS A 291 -12.33 17.12 16.43
N ILE A 292 -12.08 17.95 15.44
CA ILE A 292 -13.09 18.80 14.79
C ILE A 292 -13.07 18.53 13.28
N PHE A 293 -14.24 18.50 12.66
CA PHE A 293 -14.32 18.52 11.20
C PHE A 293 -13.78 19.86 10.68
N VAL A 294 -12.70 19.79 9.90
CA VAL A 294 -12.08 20.95 9.27
C VAL A 294 -12.21 20.78 7.77
N GLU A 295 -12.84 21.74 7.09
CA GLU A 295 -12.85 21.75 5.62
C GLU A 295 -11.41 21.84 5.10
N THR A 296 -11.13 21.08 4.05
CA THR A 296 -9.87 21.17 3.32
C THR A 296 -9.82 22.50 2.58
N TYR A 297 -9.17 23.47 3.20
CA TYR A 297 -8.98 24.78 2.61
C TYR A 297 -7.51 24.99 2.25
N THR A 298 -7.23 25.43 1.04
CA THR A 298 -5.89 25.73 0.56
C THR A 298 -5.49 27.16 0.90
N GLY A 299 -5.40 27.50 2.18
CA GLY A 299 -4.99 28.80 2.65
C GLY A 299 -3.68 28.75 3.44
N ARG A 300 -3.00 29.87 3.53
CA ARG A 300 -1.70 30.02 4.21
C ARG A 300 -1.72 29.65 5.70
N ASP A 301 -2.90 29.69 6.31
CA ASP A 301 -3.11 29.44 7.75
C ASP A 301 -3.65 28.04 8.06
N HIS A 302 -3.77 27.18 7.02
CA HIS A 302 -4.29 25.83 7.16
C HIS A 302 -3.16 24.84 7.03
N TRP A 303 -2.66 24.39 8.16
CA TRP A 303 -1.67 23.33 8.26
C TRP A 303 -2.30 21.96 8.03
N PRO A 304 -1.51 20.98 7.54
CA PRO A 304 -2.05 19.69 7.20
C PRO A 304 -2.76 19.07 8.41
N ASN A 305 -3.96 18.61 8.19
CA ASN A 305 -4.60 17.67 9.11
C ASN A 305 -3.84 16.34 9.01
N ILE A 306 -3.65 15.68 10.13
CA ILE A 306 -3.25 14.29 10.12
C ILE A 306 -4.50 13.52 9.67
N TYR A 307 -4.45 12.97 8.47
CA TYR A 307 -5.57 12.24 7.86
C TYR A 307 -5.57 10.77 8.29
#